data_7c9fd34f7ebb51110242778644a755ce
#
_entry.id   7c9fd34f7ebb51110242778644a755ce
#
_cell.length_a   1.000
_cell.length_b   1.000
_cell.length_c   1.000
_cell.angle_alpha   90.00
_cell.angle_beta   90.00
_cell.angle_gamma   90.00
#
_symmetry.space_group_name_H-M   'P 1'
#
loop_
_entity.id
_entity.type
_entity.pdbx_description
1 polymer ?
#
loop_
_entity_poly.entity_id
_entity_poly.type
_entity_poly.pdbx_seq_one_letter_code
_entity_poly.pdbx_strand_id
1 'polypeptide(L)'
;MTTIQILLMIGFYLGLFVAVVYFTRARMRRVMGALAGGAAFGLVGVSAVALGEAQGWWRVPQSGVAHFHVLLWLGFAISCAPDYLIVWRVVRRFGGWGLAVCVLVSTIIGPPRDYWIAASFPAWMTFASGIAPALADATVYALLVLVGYGVMRLVGGPAREDSLARSNGL
;
A
#
# COMPACT_ATOMS: atom_id res chain seq x y z
N MET A 1 -16.73 2.83 -13.81
CA MET A 1 -16.09 4.15 -13.48
C MET A 1 -16.15 5.04 -14.69
N THR A 2 -16.47 6.32 -14.48
CA THR A 2 -16.32 7.33 -15.54
C THR A 2 -14.84 7.75 -15.64
N THR A 3 -14.42 8.23 -16.81
CA THR A 3 -13.06 8.76 -17.01
C THR A 3 -12.72 9.86 -16.00
N ILE A 4 -13.70 10.68 -15.64
CA ILE A 4 -13.53 11.76 -14.64
C ILE A 4 -13.20 11.18 -13.26
N GLN A 5 -13.87 10.10 -12.83
CA GLN A 5 -13.59 9.48 -11.53
C GLN A 5 -12.18 8.88 -11.48
N ILE A 6 -11.71 8.30 -12.58
CA ILE A 6 -10.34 7.76 -12.69
C ILE A 6 -9.32 8.92 -12.57
N LEU A 7 -9.52 10.00 -13.31
CA LEU A 7 -8.63 11.16 -13.28
C LEU A 7 -8.58 11.81 -11.90
N LEU A 8 -9.72 11.95 -11.22
CA LEU A 8 -9.79 12.48 -9.86
C LEU A 8 -9.04 11.57 -8.86
N MET A 9 -9.19 10.27 -8.99
CA MET A 9 -8.48 9.29 -8.14
C MET A 9 -6.96 9.35 -8.37
N ILE A 10 -6.51 9.38 -9.62
CA ILE A 10 -5.09 9.54 -9.96
C ILE A 10 -4.56 10.87 -9.40
N GLY A 11 -5.28 11.97 -9.62
CA GLY A 11 -4.90 13.28 -9.09
C GLY A 11 -4.79 13.30 -7.57
N PHE A 12 -5.73 12.66 -6.88
CA PHE A 12 -5.72 12.53 -5.43
C PHE A 12 -4.48 11.78 -4.93
N TYR A 13 -4.18 10.59 -5.47
CA TYR A 13 -3.02 9.80 -5.03
C TYR A 13 -1.70 10.46 -5.38
N LEU A 14 -1.57 11.10 -6.54
CA LEU A 14 -0.39 11.88 -6.89
C LEU A 14 -0.21 13.08 -5.97
N GLY A 15 -1.29 13.82 -5.68
CA GLY A 15 -1.26 14.93 -4.72
C GLY A 15 -0.86 14.48 -3.31
N LEU A 16 -1.44 13.37 -2.84
CA LEU A 16 -1.09 12.75 -1.57
C LEU A 16 0.41 12.35 -1.53
N PHE A 17 0.90 11.71 -2.59
CA PHE A 17 2.29 11.32 -2.69
C PHE A 17 3.23 12.52 -2.62
N VAL A 18 2.97 13.57 -3.39
CA VAL A 18 3.75 14.82 -3.37
C VAL A 18 3.71 15.45 -1.97
N ALA A 19 2.53 15.54 -1.35
CA ALA A 19 2.38 16.07 0.00
C ALA A 19 3.22 15.26 1.00
N VAL A 20 3.13 13.93 0.97
CA VAL A 20 3.90 13.07 1.89
C VAL A 20 5.40 13.21 1.64
N VAL A 21 5.87 13.27 0.40
CA VAL A 21 7.29 13.54 0.08
C VAL A 21 7.74 14.87 0.68
N TYR A 22 6.94 15.93 0.51
CA TYR A 22 7.23 17.25 1.04
C TYR A 22 7.30 17.26 2.58
N PHE A 23 6.27 16.76 3.25
CA PHE A 23 6.22 16.75 4.72
C PHE A 23 7.23 15.80 5.38
N THR A 24 7.53 14.67 4.74
CA THR A 24 8.56 13.76 5.25
C THR A 24 9.97 14.21 4.92
N ARG A 25 10.14 15.20 4.02
CA ARG A 25 11.43 15.64 3.50
C ARG A 25 12.26 14.45 3.00
N ALA A 26 11.59 13.53 2.30
CA ALA A 26 12.22 12.32 1.81
C ALA A 26 13.25 12.64 0.72
N ARG A 27 14.46 12.10 0.83
CA ARG A 27 15.47 12.18 -0.24
C ARG A 27 15.02 11.31 -1.42
N MET A 28 15.49 11.62 -2.64
CA MET A 28 15.15 10.88 -3.86
C MET A 28 15.32 9.35 -3.70
N ARG A 29 16.39 8.90 -3.05
CA ARG A 29 16.62 7.49 -2.76
C ARG A 29 15.47 6.85 -1.96
N ARG A 30 14.85 7.59 -1.02
CA ARG A 30 13.69 7.12 -0.24
C ARG A 30 12.43 7.09 -1.07
N VAL A 31 12.26 8.09 -1.94
CA VAL A 31 11.14 8.14 -2.90
C VAL A 31 11.19 6.94 -3.84
N MET A 32 12.37 6.67 -4.43
CA MET A 32 12.55 5.49 -5.29
C MET A 32 12.34 4.17 -4.53
N GLY A 33 12.81 4.09 -3.29
CA GLY A 33 12.55 2.95 -2.43
C GLY A 33 11.08 2.76 -2.14
N ALA A 34 10.32 3.82 -1.89
CA ALA A 34 8.88 3.76 -1.65
C ALA A 34 8.11 3.31 -2.90
N LEU A 35 8.47 3.81 -4.07
CA LEU A 35 7.89 3.35 -5.35
C LEU A 35 8.22 1.87 -5.62
N ALA A 36 9.45 1.45 -5.36
CA ALA A 36 9.84 0.03 -5.48
C ALA A 36 9.05 -0.85 -4.49
N GLY A 37 8.85 -0.37 -3.26
CA GLY A 37 8.00 -1.04 -2.27
C GLY A 37 6.55 -1.16 -2.73
N GLY A 38 6.00 -0.08 -3.31
CA GLY A 38 4.67 -0.07 -3.91
C GLY A 38 4.53 -1.05 -5.07
N ALA A 39 5.53 -1.09 -5.97
CA ALA A 39 5.55 -2.03 -7.08
C ALA A 39 5.61 -3.49 -6.61
N ALA A 40 6.43 -3.78 -5.58
CA ALA A 40 6.52 -5.12 -5.00
C ALA A 40 5.20 -5.55 -4.34
N PHE A 41 4.58 -4.65 -3.57
CA PHE A 41 3.25 -4.93 -3.02
C PHE A 41 2.20 -5.07 -4.13
N GLY A 42 2.30 -4.29 -5.21
CA GLY A 42 1.40 -4.42 -6.35
C GLY A 42 1.33 -5.85 -6.89
N LEU A 43 2.46 -6.58 -6.92
CA LEU A 43 2.48 -8.00 -7.28
C LEU A 43 1.73 -8.85 -6.25
N VAL A 44 1.93 -8.59 -4.96
CA VAL A 44 1.18 -9.26 -3.89
C VAL A 44 -0.31 -8.98 -4.01
N GLY A 45 -0.70 -7.71 -4.24
CA GLY A 45 -2.09 -7.30 -4.37
C GLY A 45 -2.80 -7.95 -5.55
N VAL A 46 -2.14 -8.01 -6.72
CA VAL A 46 -2.68 -8.72 -7.90
C VAL A 46 -2.85 -10.21 -7.61
N SER A 47 -1.85 -10.84 -6.96
CA SER A 47 -1.92 -12.25 -6.56
C SER A 47 -3.03 -12.50 -5.54
N ALA A 48 -3.21 -11.58 -4.59
CA ALA A 48 -4.28 -11.65 -3.59
C ALA A 48 -5.66 -11.56 -4.25
N VAL A 49 -5.85 -10.68 -5.25
CA VAL A 49 -7.11 -10.60 -6.00
C VAL A 49 -7.41 -11.93 -6.67
N ALA A 50 -6.45 -12.49 -7.41
CA ALA A 50 -6.64 -13.76 -8.12
C ALA A 50 -6.91 -14.93 -7.15
N LEU A 51 -6.17 -15.01 -6.04
CA LEU A 51 -6.35 -16.05 -5.03
C LEU A 51 -7.72 -15.93 -4.34
N GLY A 52 -8.12 -14.73 -3.95
CA GLY A 52 -9.38 -14.53 -3.27
C GLY A 52 -10.60 -14.78 -4.16
N GLU A 53 -10.52 -14.47 -5.46
CA GLU A 53 -11.54 -14.86 -6.42
C GLU A 53 -11.61 -16.39 -6.59
N ALA A 54 -10.46 -17.06 -6.68
CA ALA A 54 -10.38 -18.52 -6.78
C ALA A 54 -10.96 -19.23 -5.54
N GLN A 55 -10.81 -18.62 -4.35
CA GLN A 55 -11.36 -19.12 -3.08
C GLN A 55 -12.82 -18.68 -2.84
N GLY A 56 -13.36 -17.80 -3.70
CA GLY A 56 -14.69 -17.23 -3.52
C GLY A 56 -14.81 -16.27 -2.34
N TRP A 57 -13.69 -15.72 -1.85
CA TRP A 57 -13.68 -14.77 -0.73
C TRP A 57 -14.15 -13.38 -1.12
N TRP A 58 -13.81 -12.98 -2.35
CA TRP A 58 -14.29 -11.73 -2.96
C TRP A 58 -14.45 -11.91 -4.47
N ARG A 59 -15.13 -10.96 -5.06
CA ARG A 59 -15.32 -10.88 -6.50
C ARG A 59 -15.00 -9.47 -6.98
N VAL A 60 -14.16 -9.37 -8.00
CA VAL A 60 -13.78 -8.13 -8.67
C VAL A 60 -14.30 -8.17 -10.11
N PRO A 61 -15.45 -7.54 -10.41
CA PRO A 61 -16.11 -7.69 -11.74
C PRO A 61 -15.23 -7.29 -12.92
N GLN A 62 -14.20 -6.45 -12.68
CA GLN A 62 -13.28 -5.99 -13.72
C GLN A 62 -12.08 -6.92 -13.94
N SER A 63 -11.89 -7.96 -13.15
CA SER A 63 -10.73 -8.87 -13.25
C SER A 63 -10.58 -9.53 -14.63
N GLY A 64 -11.69 -9.73 -15.34
CA GLY A 64 -11.71 -10.26 -16.72
C GLY A 64 -11.42 -9.22 -17.83
N VAL A 65 -11.26 -7.94 -17.50
CA VAL A 65 -10.98 -6.89 -18.50
C VAL A 65 -9.51 -6.94 -18.90
N ALA A 66 -9.24 -6.81 -20.20
CA ALA A 66 -7.87 -6.73 -20.71
C ALA A 66 -7.07 -5.63 -19.99
N HIS A 67 -5.82 -5.94 -19.65
CA HIS A 67 -4.90 -5.04 -18.91
C HIS A 67 -5.32 -4.70 -17.47
N PHE A 68 -6.43 -5.22 -16.93
CA PHE A 68 -6.85 -4.93 -15.56
C PHE A 68 -5.75 -5.16 -14.53
N HIS A 69 -5.07 -6.31 -14.57
CA HIS A 69 -4.01 -6.64 -13.61
C HIS A 69 -2.81 -5.70 -13.69
N VAL A 70 -2.46 -5.21 -14.89
CA VAL A 70 -1.38 -4.22 -15.08
C VAL A 70 -1.80 -2.87 -14.47
N LEU A 71 -3.03 -2.44 -14.74
CA LEU A 71 -3.55 -1.18 -14.17
C LEU A 71 -3.69 -1.26 -12.66
N LEU A 72 -4.13 -2.40 -12.14
CA LEU A 72 -4.22 -2.65 -10.70
C LEU A 72 -2.83 -2.63 -10.05
N TRP A 73 -1.85 -3.29 -10.66
CA TRP A 73 -0.46 -3.25 -10.21
C TRP A 73 0.11 -1.83 -10.16
N LEU A 74 -0.08 -1.05 -11.23
CA LEU A 74 0.33 0.36 -11.28
C LEU A 74 -0.40 1.19 -10.22
N GLY A 75 -1.70 0.95 -10.04
CA GLY A 75 -2.51 1.59 -9.00
C GLY A 75 -1.94 1.36 -7.61
N PHE A 76 -1.61 0.13 -7.26
CA PHE A 76 -0.95 -0.20 -5.98
C PHE A 76 0.44 0.42 -5.87
N ALA A 77 1.24 0.38 -6.95
CA ALA A 77 2.58 0.95 -6.94
C ALA A 77 2.58 2.44 -6.56
N ILE A 78 1.61 3.20 -7.05
CA ILE A 78 1.50 4.64 -6.79
C ILE A 78 0.78 4.91 -5.47
N SER A 79 -0.35 4.25 -5.22
CA SER A 79 -1.19 4.54 -4.05
C SER A 79 -0.56 4.14 -2.72
N CYS A 80 0.25 3.06 -2.71
CA CYS A 80 0.91 2.59 -1.48
C CYS A 80 2.27 3.26 -1.22
N ALA A 81 2.87 3.95 -2.20
CA ALA A 81 4.16 4.60 -2.00
C ALA A 81 4.17 5.66 -0.87
N PRO A 82 3.13 6.51 -0.68
CA PRO A 82 3.02 7.40 0.46
C PRO A 82 3.09 6.68 1.80
N ASP A 83 2.42 5.53 1.92
CA ASP A 83 2.35 4.75 3.16
C ASP A 83 3.75 4.29 3.57
N TYR A 84 4.59 3.87 2.62
CA TYR A 84 5.96 3.44 2.94
C TYR A 84 6.85 4.58 3.41
N LEU A 85 6.65 5.80 2.91
CA LEU A 85 7.34 6.98 3.43
C LEU A 85 6.92 7.29 4.87
N ILE A 86 5.63 7.11 5.18
CA ILE A 86 5.11 7.26 6.54
C ILE A 86 5.68 6.16 7.45
N VAL A 87 5.61 4.89 7.03
CA VAL A 87 6.17 3.76 7.78
C VAL A 87 7.65 3.97 8.02
N TRP A 88 8.43 4.38 7.00
CA TRP A 88 9.84 4.72 7.16
C TRP A 88 10.06 5.80 8.21
N ARG A 89 9.23 6.85 8.23
CA ARG A 89 9.32 7.93 9.21
C ARG A 89 9.07 7.43 10.63
N VAL A 90 8.06 6.58 10.81
CA VAL A 90 7.71 5.95 12.09
C VAL A 90 8.83 5.01 12.54
N VAL A 91 9.30 4.13 11.67
CA VAL A 91 10.38 3.18 11.98
C VAL A 91 11.71 3.90 12.29
N ARG A 92 11.98 5.01 11.61
CA ARG A 92 13.14 5.84 11.93
C ARG A 92 13.11 6.35 13.37
N ARG A 93 11.94 6.69 13.91
CA ARG A 93 11.75 7.22 15.24
C ARG A 93 11.66 6.14 16.31
N PHE A 94 10.91 5.07 16.03
CA PHE A 94 10.52 4.07 17.02
C PHE A 94 11.13 2.68 16.79
N GLY A 95 11.93 2.50 15.72
CA GLY A 95 12.55 1.22 15.40
C GLY A 95 11.54 0.12 15.06
N GLY A 96 11.83 -1.11 15.46
CA GLY A 96 10.96 -2.28 15.20
C GLY A 96 9.55 -2.16 15.79
N TRP A 97 9.41 -1.51 16.93
CA TRP A 97 8.10 -1.22 17.52
C TRP A 97 7.23 -0.37 16.61
N GLY A 98 7.83 0.65 15.97
CA GLY A 98 7.12 1.46 14.98
C GLY A 98 6.59 0.62 13.81
N LEU A 99 7.38 -0.34 13.33
CA LEU A 99 6.93 -1.25 12.27
C LEU A 99 5.79 -2.14 12.77
N ALA A 100 5.90 -2.72 13.95
CA ALA A 100 4.85 -3.56 14.53
C ALA A 100 3.53 -2.79 14.68
N VAL A 101 3.58 -1.54 15.15
CA VAL A 101 2.41 -0.67 15.25
C VAL A 101 1.81 -0.39 13.85
N CYS A 102 2.64 -0.08 12.84
CA CYS A 102 2.14 0.15 11.49
C CYS A 102 1.44 -1.11 10.93
N VAL A 103 2.03 -2.30 11.12
CA VAL A 103 1.40 -3.58 10.71
C VAL A 103 0.05 -3.76 11.42
N LEU A 104 0.03 -3.61 12.74
CA LEU A 104 -1.18 -3.81 13.54
C LEU A 104 -2.29 -2.84 13.13
N VAL A 105 -1.98 -1.55 12.99
CA VAL A 105 -2.93 -0.51 12.59
C VAL A 105 -3.49 -0.80 11.20
N SER A 106 -2.63 -1.12 10.22
CA SER A 106 -3.08 -1.45 8.87
C SER A 106 -3.98 -2.69 8.85
N THR A 107 -3.62 -3.73 9.61
CA THR A 107 -4.38 -4.98 9.70
C THR A 107 -5.76 -4.79 10.36
N ILE A 108 -5.89 -3.86 11.31
CA ILE A 108 -7.16 -3.58 11.99
C ILE A 108 -8.05 -2.64 11.17
N ILE A 109 -7.47 -1.61 10.54
CA ILE A 109 -8.25 -0.56 9.86
C ILE A 109 -8.55 -0.95 8.41
N GLY A 110 -7.67 -1.71 7.76
CA GLY A 110 -7.79 -2.08 6.35
C GLY A 110 -9.11 -2.79 6.03
N PRO A 111 -9.40 -3.95 6.63
CA PRO A 111 -10.59 -4.71 6.30
C PRO A 111 -11.91 -3.93 6.50
N PRO A 112 -12.17 -3.26 7.64
CA PRO A 112 -13.38 -2.45 7.78
C PRO A 112 -13.51 -1.37 6.71
N ARG A 113 -12.39 -0.74 6.31
CA ARG A 113 -12.38 0.25 5.22
C ARG A 113 -12.79 -0.40 3.89
N ASP A 114 -12.23 -1.55 3.56
CA ASP A 114 -12.48 -2.19 2.27
C ASP A 114 -13.90 -2.77 2.20
N TYR A 115 -14.42 -3.30 3.30
CA TYR A 115 -15.83 -3.69 3.40
C TYR A 115 -16.76 -2.49 3.25
N TRP A 116 -16.44 -1.35 3.83
CA TRP A 116 -17.21 -0.12 3.65
C TRP A 116 -17.16 0.38 2.19
N ILE A 117 -15.99 0.34 1.55
CA ILE A 117 -15.83 0.70 0.13
C ILE A 117 -16.64 -0.26 -0.76
N ALA A 118 -16.56 -1.56 -0.50
CA ALA A 118 -17.30 -2.58 -1.26
C ALA A 118 -18.81 -2.40 -1.12
N ALA A 119 -19.30 -2.08 0.09
CA ALA A 119 -20.71 -1.78 0.31
C ALA A 119 -21.16 -0.50 -0.41
N SER A 120 -20.29 0.52 -0.48
CA SER A 120 -20.57 1.79 -1.16
C SER A 120 -20.46 1.71 -2.68
N PHE A 121 -19.58 0.83 -3.17
CA PHE A 121 -19.25 0.69 -4.59
C PHE A 121 -19.23 -0.78 -5.03
N PRO A 122 -20.36 -1.50 -5.00
CA PRO A 122 -20.39 -2.96 -5.28
C PRO A 122 -19.98 -3.33 -6.71
N ALA A 123 -19.99 -2.35 -7.62
CA ALA A 123 -19.46 -2.53 -8.98
C ALA A 123 -17.93 -2.69 -9.03
N TRP A 124 -17.21 -2.40 -7.95
CA TRP A 124 -15.76 -2.53 -7.87
C TRP A 124 -15.34 -3.85 -7.27
N MET A 125 -15.90 -4.18 -6.13
CA MET A 125 -15.57 -5.36 -5.36
C MET A 125 -16.74 -5.74 -4.46
N THR A 126 -16.93 -7.03 -4.24
CA THR A 126 -17.86 -7.56 -3.24
C THR A 126 -17.16 -8.63 -2.43
N PHE A 127 -17.44 -8.71 -1.12
CA PHE A 127 -16.93 -9.75 -0.24
C PHE A 127 -18.00 -10.82 0.01
N ALA A 128 -17.55 -12.08 0.13
CA ALA A 128 -18.39 -13.14 0.64
C ALA A 128 -18.67 -12.93 2.14
N SER A 129 -19.73 -13.53 2.62
CA SER A 129 -20.06 -13.55 4.04
C SER A 129 -19.10 -14.47 4.82
N GLY A 130 -18.85 -14.13 6.08
CA GLY A 130 -18.04 -14.94 6.97
C GLY A 130 -16.72 -14.30 7.38
N ILE A 131 -15.97 -14.97 8.26
CA ILE A 131 -14.73 -14.45 8.83
C ILE A 131 -13.52 -14.67 7.90
N ALA A 132 -13.54 -15.70 7.04
CA ALA A 132 -12.41 -16.05 6.20
C ALA A 132 -11.99 -14.93 5.24
N PRO A 133 -12.91 -14.25 4.51
CA PRO A 133 -12.54 -13.11 3.67
C PRO A 133 -11.93 -11.96 4.47
N ALA A 134 -12.46 -11.67 5.67
CA ALA A 134 -11.93 -10.60 6.51
C ALA A 134 -10.51 -10.91 7.03
N LEU A 135 -10.24 -12.17 7.41
CA LEU A 135 -8.90 -12.59 7.82
C LEU A 135 -7.92 -12.60 6.64
N ALA A 136 -8.38 -13.02 5.46
CA ALA A 136 -7.57 -12.97 4.25
C ALA A 136 -7.19 -11.53 3.91
N ASP A 137 -8.14 -10.61 3.95
CA ASP A 137 -7.91 -9.19 3.69
C ASP A 137 -6.97 -8.57 4.74
N ALA A 138 -7.17 -8.87 6.03
CA ALA A 138 -6.25 -8.47 7.10
C ALA A 138 -4.81 -8.95 6.84
N THR A 139 -4.66 -10.18 6.32
CA THR A 139 -3.36 -10.74 5.96
C THR A 139 -2.73 -9.96 4.79
N VAL A 140 -3.51 -9.55 3.80
CA VAL A 140 -3.05 -8.70 2.70
C VAL A 140 -2.52 -7.37 3.24
N TYR A 141 -3.19 -6.75 4.23
CA TYR A 141 -2.71 -5.52 4.87
C TYR A 141 -1.42 -5.70 5.66
N ALA A 142 -1.25 -6.84 6.35
CA ALA A 142 0.02 -7.16 7.00
C ALA A 142 1.15 -7.28 5.97
N LEU A 143 0.90 -7.99 4.87
CA LEU A 143 1.86 -8.15 3.77
C LEU A 143 2.16 -6.82 3.07
N LEU A 144 1.16 -5.93 2.91
CA LEU A 144 1.35 -4.58 2.39
C LEU A 144 2.49 -3.88 3.13
N VAL A 145 2.39 -3.80 4.46
CA VAL A 145 3.41 -3.10 5.25
C VAL A 145 4.74 -3.84 5.24
N LEU A 146 4.74 -5.15 5.45
CA LEU A 146 5.98 -5.93 5.60
C LEU A 146 6.77 -6.04 4.28
N VAL A 147 6.11 -6.43 3.19
CA VAL A 147 6.77 -6.61 1.89
C VAL A 147 7.18 -5.25 1.32
N GLY A 148 6.25 -4.30 1.28
CA GLY A 148 6.53 -3.00 0.68
C GLY A 148 7.60 -2.22 1.43
N TYR A 149 7.54 -2.17 2.78
CA TYR A 149 8.59 -1.56 3.57
C TYR A 149 9.91 -2.33 3.50
N GLY A 150 9.86 -3.67 3.47
CA GLY A 150 11.05 -4.52 3.29
C GLY A 150 11.80 -4.16 2.00
N VAL A 151 11.09 -4.10 0.87
CA VAL A 151 11.67 -3.71 -0.43
C VAL A 151 12.13 -2.25 -0.42
N MET A 152 11.33 -1.34 0.15
CA MET A 152 11.75 0.06 0.32
C MET A 152 13.09 0.14 1.07
N ARG A 153 13.26 -0.66 2.13
CA ARG A 153 14.50 -0.69 2.92
C ARG A 153 15.69 -1.24 2.12
N LEU A 154 15.46 -2.26 1.29
CA LEU A 154 16.50 -2.82 0.42
C LEU A 154 17.01 -1.78 -0.60
N VAL A 155 16.10 -1.06 -1.24
CA VAL A 155 16.43 -0.06 -2.28
C VAL A 155 16.88 1.26 -1.63
N GLY A 156 16.15 1.73 -0.64
CA GLY A 156 16.36 3.01 0.02
C GLY A 156 17.39 2.98 1.15
N GLY A 157 17.85 1.81 1.62
CA GLY A 157 18.72 1.61 2.77
C GLY A 157 18.00 1.71 4.12
N PRO A 158 18.67 1.36 5.22
CA PRO A 158 18.08 1.34 6.55
C PRO A 158 17.62 2.73 7.02
N ALA A 159 16.55 2.79 7.79
CA ALA A 159 15.93 4.03 8.25
C ALA A 159 16.85 4.88 9.16
N ARG A 160 17.81 4.24 9.84
CA ARG A 160 18.73 4.91 10.81
C ARG A 160 19.92 5.61 10.17
N GLU A 161 20.32 5.27 8.95
CA GLU A 161 21.47 5.91 8.28
C GLU A 161 21.29 7.42 8.09
N ASP A 162 20.07 7.91 7.95
CA ASP A 162 19.80 9.34 7.79
C ASP A 162 20.04 10.17 9.07
N SER A 163 20.13 9.52 10.26
CA SER A 163 20.43 10.20 11.52
C SER A 163 21.94 10.40 11.72
N LEU A 164 22.75 9.45 11.26
CA LEU A 164 24.20 9.48 11.39
C LEU A 164 24.84 10.50 10.43
N ALA A 165 24.26 10.70 9.25
CA ALA A 165 24.74 11.70 8.28
C ALA A 165 24.59 13.16 8.76
N ARG A 166 23.76 13.41 9.78
CA ARG A 166 23.58 14.74 10.38
C ARG A 166 24.56 15.05 11.50
N SER A 167 25.06 14.03 12.19
CA SER A 167 26.01 14.20 13.29
C SER A 167 27.45 14.43 12.83
N ASN A 168 27.75 14.04 11.58
CA ASN A 168 29.11 14.19 10.99
C ASN A 168 29.26 15.45 10.10
N GLY A 169 28.28 16.33 10.09
CA GLY A 169 28.24 17.54 9.25
C GLY A 169 28.24 18.85 10.03
N LEU A 170 28.81 18.88 11.27
CA LEU A 170 29.15 20.05 12.04
C LEU A 170 30.66 20.22 12.11
#